data_1ace9292c04955a8b8f78d4ffade3979
#
_entry.id   1ace9292c04955a8b8f78d4ffade3979
#
_cell.length_a   1.000
_cell.length_b   1.000
_cell.length_c   1.000
_cell.angle_alpha   90.00
_cell.angle_beta   90.00
_cell.angle_gamma   90.00
#
_symmetry.space_group_name_H-M   'P 1'
#
loop_
_entity.id
_entity.type
_entity.pdbx_description
1 polymer ?
#
loop_
_entity_poly.entity_id
_entity_poly.type
_entity_poly.pdbx_seq_one_letter_code
_entity_poly.pdbx_strand_id
1 'polypeptide(L)'
;ENRHLLFCDETGSGSPIGEVLSQLLAKGAGSAIDNDNVVNHAIVIGPEGGFSADEIERIRKQPFATPVSLGPRILRAETAAIAALSVFQDRIGDWSIPPVTRD
;
A
#
# COMPACT_ATOMS: atom_id res chain seq x y z
N GLU A 1 2.55 -2.43 -17.86
CA GLU A 1 2.22 -1.23 -17.14
C GLU A 1 2.71 -1.34 -15.70
N ASN A 2 3.49 -0.34 -15.27
CA ASN A 2 4.16 -0.36 -13.96
C ASN A 2 3.31 0.28 -12.88
N ARG A 3 2.12 -0.26 -12.67
CA ARG A 3 1.21 0.25 -11.66
C ARG A 3 0.93 -0.83 -10.63
N HIS A 4 0.97 -0.45 -9.36
CA HIS A 4 0.70 -1.37 -8.28
C HIS A 4 -0.27 -0.75 -7.28
N LEU A 5 -1.30 -1.50 -6.94
CA LEU A 5 -2.35 -1.03 -6.04
C LEU A 5 -2.37 -1.90 -4.79
N LEU A 6 -2.22 -1.25 -3.64
CA LEU A 6 -2.41 -1.89 -2.34
C LEU A 6 -3.76 -1.48 -1.81
N PHE A 7 -4.64 -2.42 -1.51
CA PHE A 7 -5.90 -2.05 -0.91
C PHE A 7 -6.05 -2.67 0.48
N CYS A 8 -6.48 -1.83 1.42
CA CYS A 8 -6.64 -2.24 2.80
C CYS A 8 -7.96 -2.97 2.96
N ASP A 9 -7.88 -4.27 3.19
CA ASP A 9 -9.02 -5.16 3.25
C ASP A 9 -9.37 -5.42 4.71
N GLU A 10 -10.53 -4.90 5.13
CA GLU A 10 -11.00 -5.04 6.51
C GLU A 10 -11.46 -6.46 6.83
N THR A 11 -11.70 -7.27 5.82
CA THR A 11 -12.18 -8.64 6.06
C THR A 11 -11.08 -9.53 6.63
N GLY A 12 -9.85 -9.05 6.65
CA GLY A 12 -8.74 -9.80 7.20
C GLY A 12 -8.15 -10.82 6.25
N SER A 13 -8.56 -10.82 4.99
CA SER A 13 -8.04 -11.79 4.03
C SER A 13 -6.77 -11.34 3.32
N GLY A 14 -6.29 -10.14 3.62
CA GLY A 14 -5.01 -9.68 3.09
C GLY A 14 -3.86 -10.08 4.01
N SER A 15 -2.65 -10.13 3.47
CA SER A 15 -1.45 -10.34 4.27
C SER A 15 -1.05 -9.04 4.96
N PRO A 16 -0.32 -9.10 6.08
CA PRO A 16 0.16 -7.88 6.75
C PRO A 16 0.92 -6.98 5.78
N ILE A 17 0.65 -5.69 5.85
CA ILE A 17 1.22 -4.74 4.89
C ILE A 17 2.75 -4.77 4.85
N GLY A 18 3.40 -4.88 6.00
CA GLY A 18 4.86 -4.95 6.05
C GLY A 18 5.41 -6.16 5.31
N GLU A 19 4.72 -7.29 5.40
CA GLU A 19 5.13 -8.50 4.69
C GLU A 19 4.97 -8.34 3.18
N VAL A 20 3.87 -7.75 2.74
CA VAL A 20 3.63 -7.50 1.32
C VAL A 20 4.71 -6.58 0.75
N LEU A 21 5.04 -5.50 1.47
CA LEU A 21 6.08 -4.58 1.03
C LEU A 21 7.45 -5.22 0.97
N SER A 22 7.76 -6.09 1.92
CA SER A 22 9.02 -6.84 1.90
C SER A 22 9.11 -7.74 0.69
N GLN A 23 8.01 -8.39 0.33
CA GLN A 23 7.97 -9.23 -0.88
C GLN A 23 8.14 -8.41 -2.15
N LEU A 24 7.55 -7.22 -2.19
CA LEU A 24 7.71 -6.33 -3.34
C LEU A 24 9.16 -5.89 -3.50
N LEU A 25 9.83 -5.57 -2.39
CA LEU A 25 11.25 -5.23 -2.41
C LEU A 25 12.08 -6.38 -2.95
N ALA A 26 11.80 -7.60 -2.50
CA ALA A 26 12.52 -8.79 -2.95
C ALA A 26 12.35 -9.04 -4.44
N LYS A 27 11.23 -8.59 -5.02
CA LYS A 27 10.97 -8.72 -6.46
C LYS A 27 11.53 -7.58 -7.29
N GLY A 28 12.31 -6.70 -6.69
CA GLY A 28 12.92 -5.59 -7.40
C GLY A 28 12.07 -4.34 -7.54
N ALA A 29 10.92 -4.29 -6.85
CA ALA A 29 10.09 -3.09 -6.84
C ALA A 29 10.65 -2.02 -5.90
N GLY A 30 11.86 -2.17 -5.53
CA GLY A 30 12.73 -1.50 -4.59
C GLY A 30 12.33 -0.12 -4.10
N SER A 31 12.48 0.87 -4.91
CA SER A 31 12.20 2.25 -4.53
C SER A 31 11.13 2.82 -5.44
N ALA A 32 10.32 3.72 -4.90
CA ALA A 32 9.38 4.48 -5.73
C ALA A 32 10.12 5.31 -6.77
N ILE A 33 11.40 5.55 -6.54
CA ILE A 33 12.27 6.26 -7.47
C ILE A 33 13.34 5.31 -7.95
N ASP A 34 13.09 4.69 -9.08
CA ASP A 34 14.09 3.88 -9.75
C ASP A 34 14.35 4.52 -11.11
N ASN A 35 15.61 4.67 -11.47
CA ASN A 35 16.05 5.50 -12.56
C ASN A 35 15.34 5.29 -13.90
N ASP A 36 15.13 4.04 -14.26
CA ASP A 36 14.55 3.73 -15.58
C ASP A 36 13.17 3.13 -15.50
N ASN A 37 12.76 2.73 -14.31
CA ASN A 37 11.47 2.09 -14.11
C ASN A 37 10.76 2.72 -12.92
N VAL A 38 9.98 3.74 -13.21
CA VAL A 38 9.13 4.32 -12.17
C VAL A 38 7.95 3.39 -11.97
N VAL A 39 7.90 2.75 -10.82
CA VAL A 39 6.74 1.94 -10.44
C VAL A 39 5.79 2.85 -9.68
N ASN A 40 4.61 3.04 -10.23
CA ASN A 40 3.59 3.85 -9.58
C ASN A 40 2.83 3.00 -8.57
N HIS A 41 2.78 3.48 -7.34
CA HIS A 41 2.03 2.82 -6.29
C HIS A 41 0.81 3.64 -5.89
N ALA A 42 -0.26 2.96 -5.56
CA ALA A 42 -1.45 3.59 -5.01
C ALA A 42 -1.92 2.77 -3.82
N ILE A 43 -2.42 3.46 -2.81
CA ILE A 43 -3.00 2.82 -1.64
C ILE A 43 -4.47 3.21 -1.58
N VAL A 44 -5.34 2.22 -1.51
CA VAL A 44 -6.78 2.45 -1.44
C VAL A 44 -7.28 2.08 -0.06
N ILE A 45 -7.95 3.04 0.56
CA ILE A 45 -8.59 2.85 1.86
C ILE A 45 -10.09 2.89 1.63
N GLY A 46 -10.81 1.95 2.20
CA GLY A 46 -12.25 1.93 2.07
C GLY A 46 -12.94 3.05 2.84
N PRO A 47 -14.18 3.37 2.47
CA PRO A 47 -14.98 4.33 3.22
C PRO A 47 -15.33 3.78 4.61
N GLU A 48 -15.91 4.63 5.45
CA GLU A 48 -16.22 4.26 6.84
C GLU A 48 -17.10 3.00 6.95
N GLY A 49 -17.97 2.77 5.99
CA GLY A 49 -18.78 1.56 5.94
C GLY A 49 -18.09 0.35 5.35
N GLY A 50 -16.81 0.51 4.96
CA GLY A 50 -16.04 -0.54 4.30
C GLY A 50 -16.40 -0.70 2.82
N PHE A 51 -15.70 -1.59 2.15
CA PHE A 51 -16.03 -1.97 0.78
C PHE A 51 -17.19 -2.97 0.78
N SER A 52 -18.06 -2.89 -0.20
CA SER A 52 -19.04 -3.93 -0.41
C SER A 52 -18.34 -5.20 -0.91
N ALA A 53 -19.04 -6.34 -0.78
CA ALA A 53 -18.49 -7.60 -1.27
C ALA A 53 -18.18 -7.56 -2.76
N ASP A 54 -19.04 -6.90 -3.55
CA ASP A 54 -18.85 -6.77 -4.98
C ASP A 54 -17.63 -5.89 -5.30
N GLU A 55 -17.42 -4.81 -4.55
CA GLU A 55 -16.28 -3.94 -4.71
C GLU A 55 -14.97 -4.69 -4.43
N ILE A 56 -14.93 -5.46 -3.36
CA ILE A 56 -13.77 -6.26 -3.00
C ILE A 56 -13.46 -7.25 -4.12
N GLU A 57 -14.47 -7.93 -4.63
CA GLU A 57 -14.30 -8.88 -5.72
C GLU A 57 -13.71 -8.22 -6.96
N ARG A 58 -14.21 -7.05 -7.32
CA ARG A 58 -13.73 -6.32 -8.50
C ARG A 58 -12.27 -5.91 -8.33
N ILE A 59 -11.91 -5.43 -7.16
CA ILE A 59 -10.52 -5.01 -6.90
C ILE A 59 -9.61 -6.21 -6.94
N ARG A 60 -10.00 -7.32 -6.31
CA ARG A 60 -9.18 -8.53 -6.25
C ARG A 60 -8.90 -9.14 -7.60
N LYS A 61 -9.81 -8.97 -8.54
CA LYS A 61 -9.63 -9.49 -9.89
C LYS A 61 -8.59 -8.75 -10.70
N GLN A 62 -8.20 -7.57 -10.25
CA GLN A 62 -7.19 -6.80 -10.97
C GLN A 62 -5.81 -7.38 -10.70
N PRO A 63 -5.03 -7.70 -11.73
CA PRO A 63 -3.72 -8.33 -11.53
C PRO A 63 -2.72 -7.41 -10.82
N PHE A 64 -2.95 -6.10 -10.84
CA PHE A 64 -2.07 -5.13 -10.20
C PHE A 64 -2.47 -4.85 -8.73
N ALA A 65 -3.54 -5.43 -8.24
CA ALA A 65 -4.05 -5.15 -6.90
C ALA A 65 -3.63 -6.23 -5.92
N THR A 66 -3.16 -5.81 -4.75
CA THR A 66 -2.78 -6.71 -3.67
C THR A 66 -3.50 -6.31 -2.40
N PRO A 67 -4.27 -7.22 -1.79
CA PRO A 67 -4.90 -6.91 -0.51
C PRO A 67 -3.87 -6.93 0.62
N VAL A 68 -3.99 -5.96 1.51
CA VAL A 68 -3.11 -5.86 2.67
C VAL A 68 -3.94 -5.72 3.94
N SER A 69 -3.38 -6.15 5.06
CA SER A 69 -3.99 -6.03 6.37
C SER A 69 -3.20 -5.05 7.23
N LEU A 70 -3.91 -4.24 7.98
CA LEU A 70 -3.33 -3.33 8.98
C LEU A 70 -3.51 -3.88 10.40
N GLY A 71 -3.73 -5.16 10.53
CA GLY A 71 -3.83 -5.82 11.82
C GLY A 71 -5.27 -6.15 12.22
N PRO A 72 -5.45 -6.58 13.47
CA PRO A 72 -6.75 -7.11 13.91
C PRO A 72 -7.75 -6.04 14.32
N ARG A 73 -7.35 -4.78 14.36
CA ARG A 73 -8.22 -3.70 14.79
C ARG A 73 -8.85 -3.02 13.61
N ILE A 74 -10.10 -2.62 13.76
CA ILE A 74 -10.77 -1.80 12.75
C ILE A 74 -10.33 -0.35 12.97
N LEU A 75 -9.67 0.23 11.98
CA LEU A 75 -9.19 1.60 12.03
C LEU A 75 -10.15 2.51 11.28
N ARG A 76 -10.27 3.76 11.75
CA ARG A 76 -10.95 4.77 10.96
C ARG A 76 -10.19 5.01 9.67
N ALA A 77 -10.90 5.47 8.62
CA ALA A 77 -10.30 5.65 7.30
C ALA A 77 -9.05 6.53 7.33
N GLU A 78 -9.10 7.66 8.02
CA GLU A 78 -7.94 8.54 8.12
C GLU A 78 -6.78 7.90 8.89
N THR A 79 -7.07 7.13 9.93
CA THR A 79 -6.03 6.42 10.68
C THR A 79 -5.41 5.33 9.82
N ALA A 80 -6.23 4.59 9.09
CA ALA A 80 -5.76 3.56 8.19
C ALA A 80 -4.88 4.15 7.09
N ALA A 81 -5.28 5.29 6.54
CA ALA A 81 -4.49 5.96 5.51
C ALA A 81 -3.13 6.38 6.03
N ILE A 82 -3.08 6.98 7.22
CA ILE A 82 -1.81 7.40 7.83
C ILE A 82 -0.93 6.18 8.13
N ALA A 83 -1.52 5.14 8.71
CA ALA A 83 -0.77 3.94 9.06
C ALA A 83 -0.19 3.27 7.82
N ALA A 84 -1.01 3.06 6.79
CA ALA A 84 -0.57 2.41 5.56
C ALA A 84 0.50 3.22 4.85
N LEU A 85 0.30 4.52 4.74
CA LEU A 85 1.24 5.41 4.07
C LEU A 85 2.57 5.48 4.82
N SER A 86 2.53 5.50 6.15
CA SER A 86 3.74 5.53 6.97
C SER A 86 4.60 4.29 6.75
N VAL A 87 3.97 3.12 6.79
CA VAL A 87 4.70 1.87 6.58
C VAL A 87 5.24 1.81 5.15
N PHE A 88 4.44 2.23 4.18
CA PHE A 88 4.87 2.25 2.79
C PHE A 88 6.08 3.17 2.60
N GLN A 89 6.02 4.38 3.13
CA GLN A 89 7.10 5.35 2.96
C GLN A 89 8.40 4.88 3.62
N ASP A 90 8.30 4.22 4.75
CA ASP A 90 9.45 3.68 5.43
C ASP A 90 10.11 2.55 4.64
N ARG A 91 9.32 1.70 4.00
CA ARG A 91 9.84 0.50 3.33
C ARG A 91 10.21 0.74 1.88
N ILE A 92 9.38 1.42 1.13
CA ILE A 92 9.53 1.56 -0.32
C ILE A 92 9.64 3.01 -0.75
N GLY A 93 8.96 3.91 -0.05
CA GLY A 93 8.86 5.29 -0.45
C GLY A 93 10.13 6.10 -0.23
N ASP A 94 9.96 7.38 -0.02
CA ASP A 94 11.06 8.33 -0.04
C ASP A 94 11.58 8.77 1.34
N TRP A 95 11.16 8.08 2.41
CA TRP A 95 11.62 8.46 3.74
C TRP A 95 13.12 8.25 3.97
N SER A 96 13.75 7.47 3.11
CA SER A 96 15.22 7.32 3.16
C SER A 96 15.94 8.53 2.59
N ILE A 97 15.23 9.40 1.88
CA ILE A 97 15.81 10.61 1.31
C ILE A 97 15.78 11.69 2.39
N PRO A 98 16.94 12.27 2.74
CA PRO A 98 16.94 13.28 3.79
C PRO A 98 16.21 14.56 3.36
N PRO A 99 15.66 15.31 4.33
CA PRO A 99 15.00 16.55 3.99
C PRO A 99 15.96 17.55 3.37
N VAL A 100 15.42 18.40 2.49
CA VAL A 100 16.19 19.44 1.86
C VAL A 100 16.60 20.46 2.91
N THR A 101 17.90 20.73 3.00
CA THR A 101 18.42 21.73 3.93
C THR A 101 18.18 23.12 3.37
N ARG A 102 17.61 23.99 4.18
CA ARG A 102 17.44 25.39 3.84
C ARG A 102 18.42 26.24 4.65
N ASP A 103 19.14 27.04 3.95
CA ASP A 103 20.06 28.02 4.56
C ASP A 103 19.42 29.39 4.63
#